data_c680f5c752c500893bb0fb54e9b7a327
#
_entry.id   c680f5c752c500893bb0fb54e9b7a327
#
_cell.length_a   1.000
_cell.length_b   1.000
_cell.length_c   1.000
_cell.angle_alpha   90.00
_cell.angle_beta   90.00
_cell.angle_gamma   90.00
#
_symmetry.space_group_name_H-M   'P 1'
#
loop_
_entity.id
_entity.type
_entity.pdbx_description
1 polymer ?
#
loop_
_entity_poly.entity_id
_entity_poly.type
_entity_poly.pdbx_seq_one_letter_code
_entity_poly.pdbx_strand_id
1 'polypeptide(L)'
;PEPFKQVYYYYPHGKNASRNYTQSNADKDDMDRQFIEKNACRYFYNFESCRDKLQYLFANEPDPTGTIDSIISYLMDYGHPFGPSVTTWEEFFKALNSVTIPGSTTLQGTNIQLASWKKFARIMRKFQSEDLFVDKGHEITDKSDLALDLFDNMTPNDVKVIDIAQLDPFMQGFVFGDVIQQVVERMSAKDKNTPDKIVIFVDELNKYASTDVPKSSPILRHLLDVAERGRALGIILFSVEQFRSAIHERVKGNCANSAYGRT
;
A
#
# COMPACT_ATOMS: atom_id res chain seq x y z
N PRO A 1 23.35 -21.92 -4.73
CA PRO A 1 22.13 -21.26 -4.29
C PRO A 1 20.99 -22.24 -4.47
N GLU A 2 20.31 -22.57 -3.37
CA GLU A 2 19.07 -23.33 -3.48
C GLU A 2 18.05 -22.51 -4.27
N PRO A 3 17.24 -23.14 -5.14
CA PRO A 3 16.18 -22.45 -5.85
C PRO A 3 15.14 -21.88 -4.87
N PHE A 4 14.28 -21.00 -5.33
CA PHE A 4 13.14 -20.51 -4.56
C PHE A 4 12.39 -21.68 -3.93
N LYS A 5 12.09 -21.56 -2.63
CA LYS A 5 11.53 -22.66 -1.86
C LYS A 5 10.03 -22.76 -2.03
N GLN A 6 9.36 -21.60 -1.96
CA GLN A 6 7.90 -21.48 -2.09
C GLN A 6 7.54 -20.15 -2.71
N VAL A 7 6.49 -20.13 -3.53
CA VAL A 7 5.88 -18.91 -4.09
C VAL A 7 4.48 -18.77 -3.55
N TYR A 8 4.19 -17.61 -2.97
CA TYR A 8 2.88 -17.25 -2.45
C TYR A 8 2.29 -16.11 -3.28
N TYR A 9 1.01 -16.23 -3.64
CA TYR A 9 0.29 -15.25 -4.43
C TYR A 9 -0.76 -14.55 -3.59
N TYR A 10 -0.74 -13.23 -3.60
CA TYR A 10 -1.67 -12.36 -2.88
C TYR A 10 -2.51 -11.60 -3.88
N TYR A 11 -3.82 -11.88 -3.94
CA TYR A 11 -4.78 -11.23 -4.82
C TYR A 11 -5.68 -10.28 -4.02
N PRO A 12 -6.11 -9.13 -4.59
CA PRO A 12 -6.99 -8.23 -3.88
C PRO A 12 -8.38 -8.87 -3.67
N HIS A 13 -8.92 -8.74 -2.48
CA HIS A 13 -10.28 -9.18 -2.15
C HIS A 13 -11.29 -8.50 -3.08
N GLY A 14 -12.40 -9.20 -3.42
CA GLY A 14 -13.43 -8.68 -4.32
C GLY A 14 -13.05 -8.63 -5.80
N LYS A 15 -11.79 -8.86 -6.14
CA LYS A 15 -11.35 -8.93 -7.54
C LYS A 15 -11.12 -10.38 -7.94
N ASN A 16 -11.55 -10.74 -9.15
CA ASN A 16 -11.12 -12.00 -9.73
C ASN A 16 -9.63 -11.96 -9.96
N ALA A 17 -8.95 -13.09 -9.80
CA ALA A 17 -7.57 -13.19 -10.22
C ALA A 17 -7.42 -12.64 -11.65
N SER A 18 -6.33 -11.91 -11.89
CA SER A 18 -6.18 -11.12 -13.12
C SER A 18 -6.53 -11.95 -14.35
N ARG A 19 -7.31 -11.40 -15.27
CA ARG A 19 -7.74 -12.07 -16.50
C ARG A 19 -6.56 -12.64 -17.30
N ASN A 20 -5.37 -12.07 -17.10
CA ASN A 20 -4.15 -12.52 -17.78
C ASN A 20 -3.69 -13.91 -17.32
N TYR A 21 -4.07 -14.33 -16.10
CA TYR A 21 -3.72 -15.64 -15.53
C TYR A 21 -4.81 -16.70 -15.69
N THR A 22 -5.99 -16.33 -16.17
CA THR A 22 -7.16 -17.25 -16.30
C THR A 22 -7.73 -17.28 -17.69
N GLN A 23 -6.87 -17.25 -18.72
CA GLN A 23 -7.31 -17.24 -20.12
C GLN A 23 -7.84 -18.61 -20.59
N SER A 24 -7.39 -19.69 -19.97
CA SER A 24 -7.86 -21.06 -20.26
C SER A 24 -8.51 -21.72 -19.06
N ASN A 25 -9.23 -22.82 -19.29
CA ASN A 25 -9.77 -23.63 -18.19
C ASN A 25 -8.65 -24.26 -17.36
N ALA A 26 -7.53 -24.63 -17.98
CA ALA A 26 -6.35 -25.15 -17.28
C ALA A 26 -5.75 -24.12 -16.30
N ASP A 27 -5.72 -22.82 -16.68
CA ASP A 27 -5.25 -21.75 -15.79
C ASP A 27 -6.19 -21.58 -14.59
N LYS A 28 -7.51 -21.73 -14.79
CA LYS A 28 -8.49 -21.66 -13.70
C LYS A 28 -8.32 -22.83 -12.73
N ASP A 29 -8.17 -24.04 -13.24
CA ASP A 29 -7.95 -25.23 -12.44
C ASP A 29 -6.64 -25.13 -11.64
N ASP A 30 -5.59 -24.55 -12.22
CA ASP A 30 -4.34 -24.30 -11.52
C ASP A 30 -4.49 -23.25 -10.40
N MET A 31 -5.21 -22.17 -10.68
CA MET A 31 -5.54 -21.16 -9.67
C MET A 31 -6.32 -21.74 -8.50
N ASP A 32 -7.38 -22.50 -8.77
CA ASP A 32 -8.19 -23.13 -7.71
C ASP A 32 -7.33 -24.07 -6.88
N ARG A 33 -6.42 -24.82 -7.51
CA ARG A 33 -5.46 -25.65 -6.80
C ARG A 33 -4.53 -24.82 -5.90
N GLN A 34 -4.00 -23.67 -6.37
CA GLN A 34 -3.14 -22.80 -5.56
C GLN A 34 -3.87 -22.29 -4.31
N PHE A 35 -5.15 -21.95 -4.40
CA PHE A 35 -5.97 -21.58 -3.23
C PHE A 35 -6.17 -22.77 -2.28
N ILE A 36 -6.47 -23.98 -2.81
CA ILE A 36 -6.62 -25.20 -2.00
C ILE A 36 -5.32 -25.53 -1.27
N GLU A 37 -4.18 -25.44 -1.92
CA GLU A 37 -2.86 -25.69 -1.37
C GLU A 37 -2.35 -24.56 -0.46
N LYS A 38 -3.13 -23.46 -0.31
CA LYS A 38 -2.77 -22.26 0.46
C LYS A 38 -1.54 -21.51 -0.04
N ASN A 39 -1.18 -21.68 -1.30
CA ASN A 39 -0.14 -20.90 -1.98
C ASN A 39 -0.72 -19.59 -2.55
N ALA A 40 -2.02 -19.48 -2.64
CA ALA A 40 -2.72 -18.25 -3.00
C ALA A 40 -3.69 -17.84 -1.88
N CYS A 41 -3.82 -16.55 -1.67
CA CYS A 41 -4.78 -15.96 -0.74
C CYS A 41 -5.30 -14.62 -1.29
N ARG A 42 -6.41 -14.15 -0.73
CA ARG A 42 -6.95 -12.83 -0.99
C ARG A 42 -6.60 -11.92 0.17
N TYR A 43 -6.01 -10.77 -0.11
CA TYR A 43 -5.70 -9.79 0.92
C TYR A 43 -6.76 -8.69 0.97
N PHE A 44 -6.98 -8.19 2.18
CA PHE A 44 -7.89 -7.10 2.47
C PHE A 44 -7.31 -6.20 3.55
N TYR A 45 -7.94 -5.05 3.77
CA TYR A 45 -7.58 -4.10 4.81
C TYR A 45 -8.78 -3.82 5.72
N ASN A 46 -8.68 -4.17 6.98
CA ASN A 46 -9.61 -3.66 7.99
C ASN A 46 -9.18 -2.27 8.46
N PHE A 47 -10.10 -1.49 9.01
CA PHE A 47 -9.84 -0.11 9.39
C PHE A 47 -8.70 -0.01 10.42
N GLU A 48 -8.68 -0.86 11.43
CA GLU A 48 -7.66 -0.83 12.48
C GLU A 48 -6.24 -1.09 11.94
N SER A 49 -6.10 -2.00 10.97
CA SER A 49 -4.79 -2.38 10.40
C SER A 49 -4.24 -1.38 9.39
N CYS A 50 -5.07 -0.47 8.87
CA CYS A 50 -4.63 0.49 7.86
C CYS A 50 -4.87 1.95 8.22
N ARG A 51 -5.31 2.22 9.42
CA ARG A 51 -5.60 3.56 9.91
C ARG A 51 -4.41 4.52 9.76
N ASP A 52 -3.21 4.06 10.07
CA ASP A 52 -1.93 4.79 9.92
C ASP A 52 -1.42 4.86 8.47
N LYS A 53 -2.02 4.07 7.57
CA LYS A 53 -1.63 3.96 6.16
C LYS A 53 -2.47 4.82 5.23
N LEU A 54 -3.49 5.51 5.73
CA LEU A 54 -4.39 6.37 4.95
C LEU A 54 -3.65 7.41 4.11
N GLN A 55 -2.46 7.83 4.54
CA GLN A 55 -1.59 8.75 3.80
C GLN A 55 -1.28 8.27 2.36
N TYR A 56 -1.22 6.97 2.12
CA TYR A 56 -0.89 6.43 0.80
C TYR A 56 -2.02 6.63 -0.23
N LEU A 57 -3.26 6.77 0.21
CA LEU A 57 -4.39 7.14 -0.67
C LEU A 57 -4.24 8.55 -1.27
N PHE A 58 -3.36 9.36 -0.66
CA PHE A 58 -3.10 10.74 -1.07
C PHE A 58 -1.69 10.91 -1.67
N ALA A 59 -0.99 9.82 -1.97
CA ALA A 59 0.40 9.88 -2.41
C ALA A 59 0.63 10.71 -3.68
N ASN A 60 -0.39 10.79 -4.55
CA ASN A 60 -0.36 11.58 -5.78
C ASN A 60 -1.05 12.95 -5.64
N GLU A 61 -1.54 13.31 -4.44
CA GLU A 61 -2.16 14.61 -4.20
C GLU A 61 -1.10 15.61 -3.75
N PRO A 62 -0.95 16.76 -4.43
CA PRO A 62 -0.05 17.80 -3.97
C PRO A 62 -0.48 18.31 -2.58
N ASP A 63 0.42 18.25 -1.62
CA ASP A 63 0.21 18.79 -0.27
C ASP A 63 1.39 19.65 0.19
N PRO A 64 1.62 20.82 -0.45
CA PRO A 64 2.76 21.67 -0.15
C PRO A 64 2.73 22.27 1.26
N THR A 65 1.56 22.26 1.91
CA THR A 65 1.34 22.84 3.25
C THR A 65 1.26 21.80 4.36
N GLY A 66 1.37 20.49 4.04
CA GLY A 66 1.22 19.42 5.03
C GLY A 66 -0.20 19.31 5.60
N THR A 67 -1.20 19.79 4.86
CA THR A 67 -2.59 19.76 5.33
C THR A 67 -3.16 18.35 5.41
N ILE A 68 -2.81 17.48 4.47
CA ILE A 68 -3.24 16.06 4.48
C ILE A 68 -2.61 15.36 5.68
N ASP A 69 -1.32 15.55 5.91
CA ASP A 69 -0.63 15.00 7.09
C ASP A 69 -1.27 15.49 8.40
N SER A 70 -1.64 16.78 8.46
CA SER A 70 -2.35 17.34 9.61
C SER A 70 -3.73 16.72 9.83
N ILE A 71 -4.48 16.46 8.76
CA ILE A 71 -5.78 15.80 8.83
C ILE A 71 -5.61 14.35 9.29
N ILE A 72 -4.65 13.61 8.76
CA ILE A 72 -4.37 12.23 9.16
C ILE A 72 -3.97 12.18 10.64
N SER A 73 -3.09 13.09 11.08
CA SER A 73 -2.73 13.21 12.49
C SER A 73 -3.94 13.48 13.38
N TYR A 74 -4.83 14.36 12.95
CA TYR A 74 -6.09 14.64 13.66
C TYR A 74 -6.99 13.41 13.76
N LEU A 75 -7.07 12.58 12.70
CA LEU A 75 -7.83 11.34 12.71
C LEU A 75 -7.22 10.28 13.64
N MET A 76 -5.91 10.35 13.87
CA MET A 76 -5.18 9.45 14.78
C MET A 76 -5.26 9.93 16.24
N ASP A 77 -5.67 11.17 16.50
CA ASP A 77 -5.83 11.72 17.84
C ASP A 77 -7.05 11.10 18.53
N TYR A 78 -6.80 10.45 19.67
CA TYR A 78 -7.82 9.77 20.46
C TYR A 78 -8.86 10.70 21.11
N GLY A 79 -8.65 11.99 21.07
CA GLY A 79 -9.55 12.99 21.65
C GLY A 79 -10.67 13.49 20.74
N HIS A 80 -10.71 13.09 19.46
CA HIS A 80 -11.59 13.68 18.45
C HIS A 80 -12.50 12.66 17.75
N PRO A 81 -13.43 13.10 16.82
CA PRO A 81 -14.54 12.26 16.33
C PRO A 81 -14.18 10.88 15.81
N PHE A 82 -12.92 10.70 15.46
CA PHE A 82 -12.38 9.43 14.99
C PHE A 82 -11.51 8.74 16.05
N GLY A 83 -11.72 9.06 17.32
CA GLY A 83 -11.01 8.45 18.46
C GLY A 83 -11.16 6.92 18.55
N PRO A 84 -10.84 6.33 19.69
CA PRO A 84 -10.81 4.87 19.85
C PRO A 84 -12.15 4.17 19.62
N SER A 85 -13.25 4.91 19.56
CA SER A 85 -14.58 4.36 19.25
C SER A 85 -14.79 4.02 17.78
N VAL A 86 -13.93 4.46 16.87
CA VAL A 86 -14.02 4.13 15.44
C VAL A 86 -13.08 2.97 15.15
N THR A 87 -13.66 1.80 14.91
CA THR A 87 -12.94 0.55 14.69
C THR A 87 -13.23 -0.09 13.34
N THR A 88 -14.24 0.43 12.62
CA THR A 88 -14.70 -0.10 11.34
C THR A 88 -14.71 0.97 10.25
N TRP A 89 -14.66 0.54 9.00
CA TRP A 89 -14.80 1.42 7.84
C TRP A 89 -16.17 2.11 7.82
N GLU A 90 -17.23 1.39 8.18
CA GLU A 90 -18.58 1.96 8.25
C GLU A 90 -18.64 3.11 9.25
N GLU A 91 -18.13 2.90 10.46
CA GLU A 91 -18.07 3.95 11.50
C GLU A 91 -17.21 5.12 11.05
N PHE A 92 -16.06 4.86 10.39
CA PHE A 92 -15.19 5.88 9.86
C PHE A 92 -15.90 6.76 8.82
N PHE A 93 -16.53 6.15 7.81
CA PHE A 93 -17.24 6.91 6.79
C PHE A 93 -18.47 7.64 7.34
N LYS A 94 -19.17 7.09 8.32
CA LYS A 94 -20.25 7.76 9.03
C LYS A 94 -19.72 8.98 9.79
N ALA A 95 -18.65 8.83 10.54
CA ALA A 95 -18.00 9.92 11.26
C ALA A 95 -17.46 11.00 10.29
N LEU A 96 -16.83 10.59 9.19
CA LEU A 96 -16.33 11.49 8.14
C LEU A 96 -17.44 12.42 7.57
N ASN A 97 -18.66 11.88 7.46
CA ASN A 97 -19.81 12.62 6.95
C ASN A 97 -20.49 13.52 8.02
N SER A 98 -20.32 13.20 9.30
CA SER A 98 -20.96 13.92 10.41
C SER A 98 -20.22 15.19 10.83
N VAL A 99 -18.97 15.38 10.41
CA VAL A 99 -18.17 16.56 10.76
C VAL A 99 -18.62 17.76 9.94
N THR A 100 -19.70 18.37 10.38
CA THR A 100 -20.14 19.69 9.86
C THR A 100 -20.44 20.57 11.07
N ILE A 101 -19.69 21.67 11.21
CA ILE A 101 -19.95 22.67 12.24
C ILE A 101 -20.55 23.88 11.53
N PRO A 102 -21.84 24.15 11.69
CA PRO A 102 -22.47 25.35 11.11
C PRO A 102 -21.75 26.60 11.58
N GLY A 103 -21.38 27.48 10.64
CA GLY A 103 -20.77 28.78 10.93
C GLY A 103 -19.26 28.77 11.25
N SER A 104 -18.60 27.62 11.28
CA SER A 104 -17.15 27.54 11.44
C SER A 104 -16.42 27.47 10.09
N THR A 105 -15.21 28.05 10.02
CA THR A 105 -14.29 27.95 8.88
C THR A 105 -13.22 26.88 9.09
N THR A 106 -13.08 26.36 10.33
CA THR A 106 -12.11 25.35 10.71
C THR A 106 -12.78 24.19 11.43
N LEU A 107 -12.11 23.04 11.50
CA LEU A 107 -12.51 21.92 12.37
C LEU A 107 -12.33 22.32 13.82
N GLN A 108 -13.30 21.94 14.66
CA GLN A 108 -13.29 22.28 16.09
C GLN A 108 -11.99 21.83 16.77
N GLY A 109 -11.37 22.77 17.48
CA GLY A 109 -10.12 22.51 18.22
C GLY A 109 -8.86 22.39 17.34
N THR A 110 -8.94 22.76 16.06
CA THR A 110 -7.81 22.66 15.14
C THR A 110 -7.68 23.92 14.27
N ASN A 111 -6.54 24.04 13.59
CA ASN A 111 -6.31 25.03 12.54
C ASN A 111 -6.65 24.49 11.13
N ILE A 112 -7.22 23.28 11.04
CA ILE A 112 -7.55 22.66 9.75
C ILE A 112 -8.75 23.39 9.15
N GLN A 113 -8.54 23.96 7.96
CA GLN A 113 -9.60 24.64 7.22
C GLN A 113 -10.67 23.63 6.79
N LEU A 114 -11.94 24.02 6.95
CA LEU A 114 -13.08 23.17 6.58
C LEU A 114 -13.09 22.82 5.07
N ALA A 115 -12.55 23.69 4.23
CA ALA A 115 -12.37 23.42 2.79
C ALA A 115 -11.41 22.26 2.54
N SER A 116 -10.30 22.19 3.28
CA SER A 116 -9.33 21.09 3.21
C SER A 116 -9.92 19.78 3.71
N TRP A 117 -10.67 19.83 4.82
CA TRP A 117 -11.43 18.69 5.29
C TRP A 117 -12.43 18.16 4.26
N LYS A 118 -13.20 19.05 3.62
CA LYS A 118 -14.14 18.67 2.56
C LYS A 118 -13.43 18.03 1.36
N LYS A 119 -12.24 18.52 0.98
CA LYS A 119 -11.41 17.89 -0.06
C LYS A 119 -11.01 16.48 0.35
N PHE A 120 -10.48 16.32 1.56
CA PHE A 120 -10.09 15.04 2.12
C PHE A 120 -11.28 14.06 2.13
N ALA A 121 -12.41 14.46 2.71
CA ALA A 121 -13.62 13.64 2.79
C ALA A 121 -14.14 13.22 1.41
N ARG A 122 -14.07 14.12 0.41
CA ARG A 122 -14.48 13.82 -0.96
C ARG A 122 -13.59 12.74 -1.60
N ILE A 123 -12.28 12.78 -1.34
CA ILE A 123 -11.35 11.76 -1.84
C ILE A 123 -11.62 10.44 -1.15
N MET A 124 -11.73 10.44 0.17
CA MET A 124 -12.02 9.22 0.94
C MET A 124 -13.31 8.51 0.52
N ARG A 125 -14.37 9.28 0.18
CA ARG A 125 -15.65 8.69 -0.27
C ARG A 125 -15.53 7.89 -1.57
N LYS A 126 -14.53 8.16 -2.42
CA LYS A 126 -14.30 7.36 -3.63
C LYS A 126 -13.96 5.90 -3.28
N PHE A 127 -13.38 5.69 -2.11
CA PHE A 127 -12.94 4.37 -1.63
C PHE A 127 -13.98 3.66 -0.76
N GLN A 128 -15.11 4.30 -0.45
CA GLN A 128 -16.15 3.73 0.41
C GLN A 128 -16.74 2.41 -0.15
N SER A 129 -16.72 2.23 -1.46
CA SER A 129 -17.25 1.05 -2.15
C SER A 129 -16.16 0.09 -2.64
N GLU A 130 -14.91 0.27 -2.19
CA GLU A 130 -13.82 -0.63 -2.57
C GLU A 130 -13.89 -1.92 -1.77
N ASP A 131 -14.00 -3.04 -2.48
CA ASP A 131 -14.08 -4.37 -1.88
C ASP A 131 -12.83 -4.74 -1.05
N LEU A 132 -11.73 -4.01 -1.25
CA LEU A 132 -10.48 -4.20 -0.52
C LEU A 132 -10.59 -3.75 0.95
N PHE A 133 -11.52 -2.86 1.27
CA PHE A 133 -11.77 -2.36 2.61
C PHE A 133 -12.87 -3.17 3.29
N VAL A 134 -12.48 -4.13 4.10
CA VAL A 134 -13.37 -5.08 4.77
C VAL A 134 -13.35 -4.87 6.28
N ASP A 135 -14.51 -4.76 6.89
CA ASP A 135 -14.62 -4.66 8.34
C ASP A 135 -14.50 -6.03 9.03
N LYS A 136 -13.89 -6.06 10.21
CA LYS A 136 -13.88 -7.22 11.08
C LYS A 136 -15.33 -7.60 11.42
N GLY A 137 -15.72 -8.82 11.14
CA GLY A 137 -17.08 -9.33 11.41
C GLY A 137 -17.94 -9.48 10.17
N HIS A 138 -17.58 -8.93 9.01
CA HIS A 138 -18.01 -9.54 7.77
C HIS A 138 -17.48 -10.98 7.77
N GLU A 139 -18.38 -11.92 7.62
CA GLU A 139 -18.00 -13.32 7.52
C GLU A 139 -17.01 -13.44 6.35
N ILE A 140 -15.73 -13.46 6.69
CA ILE A 140 -14.71 -13.91 5.79
C ILE A 140 -14.98 -15.40 5.65
N THR A 141 -15.88 -15.72 4.73
CA THR A 141 -16.38 -17.09 4.50
C THR A 141 -15.30 -17.97 3.91
N ASP A 142 -14.27 -17.36 3.38
CA ASP A 142 -13.13 -18.06 2.80
C ASP A 142 -11.90 -17.92 3.72
N LYS A 143 -11.39 -19.06 4.22
CA LYS A 143 -10.17 -19.14 5.04
C LYS A 143 -8.91 -18.66 4.31
N SER A 144 -9.01 -18.37 3.03
CA SER A 144 -7.95 -17.80 2.20
C SER A 144 -7.88 -16.28 2.24
N ASP A 145 -8.81 -15.59 2.90
CA ASP A 145 -8.81 -14.13 3.03
C ASP A 145 -7.98 -13.70 4.24
N LEU A 146 -6.98 -12.87 4.03
CA LEU A 146 -6.00 -12.44 5.05
C LEU A 146 -5.82 -10.92 5.05
N ALA A 147 -5.55 -10.35 6.22
CA ALA A 147 -4.90 -9.03 6.26
C ALA A 147 -3.49 -9.15 5.64
N LEU A 148 -3.09 -8.18 4.82
CA LEU A 148 -1.78 -8.22 4.17
C LEU A 148 -0.66 -8.04 5.20
N ASP A 149 0.01 -9.13 5.54
CA ASP A 149 1.24 -9.17 6.33
C ASP A 149 2.33 -9.93 5.56
N LEU A 150 3.35 -9.19 5.13
CA LEU A 150 4.42 -9.75 4.30
C LEU A 150 5.35 -10.69 5.07
N PHE A 151 5.38 -10.57 6.40
CA PHE A 151 6.35 -11.29 7.23
C PHE A 151 5.72 -12.43 8.02
N ASP A 152 4.40 -12.57 7.96
CA ASP A 152 3.74 -13.72 8.54
C ASP A 152 4.19 -15.00 7.81
N ASN A 153 4.66 -15.97 8.61
CA ASN A 153 5.15 -17.27 8.14
C ASN A 153 6.23 -17.23 7.03
N MET A 154 6.97 -16.12 6.91
CA MET A 154 8.02 -15.98 5.91
C MET A 154 9.23 -16.84 6.27
N THR A 155 9.69 -17.65 5.31
CA THR A 155 10.92 -18.44 5.43
C THR A 155 11.96 -18.00 4.40
N PRO A 156 13.27 -18.28 4.62
CA PRO A 156 14.30 -17.95 3.64
C PRO A 156 14.02 -18.58 2.26
N ASN A 157 14.24 -17.80 1.22
CA ASN A 157 13.99 -18.13 -0.19
C ASN A 157 12.52 -18.20 -0.62
N ASP A 158 11.59 -17.74 0.21
CA ASP A 158 10.19 -17.55 -0.20
C ASP A 158 10.05 -16.35 -1.12
N VAL A 159 9.10 -16.45 -2.04
CA VAL A 159 8.69 -15.36 -2.94
C VAL A 159 7.25 -15.02 -2.64
N LYS A 160 6.96 -13.75 -2.38
CA LYS A 160 5.60 -13.23 -2.21
C LYS A 160 5.27 -12.32 -3.39
N VAL A 161 4.26 -12.70 -4.17
CA VAL A 161 3.77 -11.95 -5.33
C VAL A 161 2.49 -11.24 -4.93
N ILE A 162 2.50 -9.93 -4.92
CA ILE A 162 1.33 -9.10 -4.58
C ILE A 162 0.74 -8.55 -5.88
N ASP A 163 -0.41 -9.05 -6.28
CA ASP A 163 -1.12 -8.58 -7.46
C ASP A 163 -1.89 -7.28 -7.14
N ILE A 164 -1.57 -6.23 -7.86
CA ILE A 164 -2.25 -4.92 -7.78
C ILE A 164 -2.79 -4.47 -9.15
N ALA A 165 -2.63 -5.31 -10.18
CA ALA A 165 -2.90 -4.91 -11.56
C ALA A 165 -4.38 -4.56 -11.83
N GLN A 166 -5.31 -5.14 -11.07
CA GLN A 166 -6.75 -4.87 -11.22
C GLN A 166 -7.28 -3.72 -10.36
N LEU A 167 -6.44 -3.18 -9.50
CA LEU A 167 -6.80 -2.04 -8.66
C LEU A 167 -6.71 -0.75 -9.48
N ASP A 168 -7.51 0.24 -9.10
CA ASP A 168 -7.34 1.58 -9.66
C ASP A 168 -5.99 2.20 -9.21
N PRO A 169 -5.48 3.24 -9.89
CA PRO A 169 -4.16 3.81 -9.59
C PRO A 169 -3.97 4.28 -8.14
N PHE A 170 -5.04 4.76 -7.48
CA PHE A 170 -4.95 5.19 -6.08
C PHE A 170 -4.77 3.99 -5.15
N MET A 171 -5.56 2.92 -5.39
CA MET A 171 -5.46 1.69 -4.61
C MET A 171 -4.16 0.94 -4.88
N GLN A 172 -3.62 0.98 -6.13
CA GLN A 172 -2.28 0.49 -6.43
C GLN A 172 -1.24 1.21 -5.58
N GLY A 173 -1.33 2.54 -5.51
CA GLY A 173 -0.46 3.36 -4.66
C GLY A 173 -0.58 3.02 -3.17
N PHE A 174 -1.81 2.83 -2.68
CA PHE A 174 -2.07 2.47 -1.29
C PHE A 174 -1.39 1.14 -0.91
N VAL A 175 -1.66 0.08 -1.69
CA VAL A 175 -1.08 -1.25 -1.44
C VAL A 175 0.44 -1.23 -1.57
N PHE A 176 0.97 -0.57 -2.61
CA PHE A 176 2.40 -0.45 -2.81
C PHE A 176 3.08 0.32 -1.67
N GLY A 177 2.47 1.41 -1.20
CA GLY A 177 2.96 2.18 -0.06
C GLY A 177 3.03 1.36 1.22
N ASP A 178 1.98 0.57 1.50
CA ASP A 178 1.96 -0.35 2.64
C ASP A 178 3.07 -1.41 2.53
N VAL A 179 3.22 -2.05 1.37
CA VAL A 179 4.26 -3.06 1.13
C VAL A 179 5.66 -2.50 1.39
N ILE A 180 5.96 -1.32 0.85
CA ILE A 180 7.26 -0.67 1.06
C ILE A 180 7.47 -0.29 2.53
N GLN A 181 6.44 0.22 3.19
CA GLN A 181 6.50 0.55 4.62
C GLN A 181 6.82 -0.70 5.45
N GLN A 182 6.07 -1.80 5.27
CA GLN A 182 6.30 -3.05 5.99
C GLN A 182 7.74 -3.54 5.81
N VAL A 183 8.28 -3.49 4.58
CA VAL A 183 9.66 -3.90 4.32
C VAL A 183 10.66 -2.98 5.04
N VAL A 184 10.50 -1.66 4.93
CA VAL A 184 11.42 -0.69 5.56
C VAL A 184 11.39 -0.82 7.09
N GLU A 185 10.21 -0.93 7.69
CA GLU A 185 10.05 -1.10 9.13
C GLU A 185 10.70 -2.40 9.61
N ARG A 186 10.43 -3.51 8.93
CA ARG A 186 10.99 -4.82 9.29
C ARG A 186 12.51 -4.83 9.19
N MET A 187 13.05 -4.32 8.10
CA MET A 187 14.50 -4.28 7.89
C MET A 187 15.21 -3.28 8.80
N SER A 188 14.50 -2.25 9.27
CA SER A 188 15.04 -1.28 10.23
C SER A 188 15.04 -1.79 11.67
N ALA A 189 14.14 -2.70 12.03
CA ALA A 189 14.02 -3.25 13.38
C ALA A 189 15.27 -4.00 13.82
N LYS A 190 15.97 -4.68 12.90
CA LYS A 190 17.23 -5.42 13.13
C LYS A 190 17.14 -6.40 14.30
N ASP A 191 16.00 -7.01 14.48
CA ASP A 191 15.76 -8.03 15.50
C ASP A 191 16.12 -9.44 14.94
N LYS A 192 16.03 -10.46 15.81
CA LYS A 192 16.36 -11.87 15.46
C LYS A 192 15.47 -12.46 14.36
N ASN A 193 14.33 -11.85 14.06
CA ASN A 193 13.41 -12.31 13.04
C ASN A 193 13.55 -11.47 11.74
N THR A 194 14.45 -10.50 11.70
CA THR A 194 14.73 -9.71 10.51
C THR A 194 15.54 -10.53 9.53
N PRO A 195 15.09 -10.71 8.27
CA PRO A 195 15.88 -11.39 7.26
C PRO A 195 17.18 -10.64 6.96
N ASP A 196 18.22 -11.36 6.55
CA ASP A 196 19.49 -10.74 6.16
C ASP A 196 19.33 -9.83 4.94
N LYS A 197 18.49 -10.23 3.99
CA LYS A 197 18.23 -9.49 2.75
C LYS A 197 16.80 -9.72 2.28
N ILE A 198 16.24 -8.66 1.71
CA ILE A 198 14.98 -8.69 0.97
C ILE A 198 15.23 -8.15 -0.43
N VAL A 199 14.69 -8.84 -1.43
CA VAL A 199 14.69 -8.38 -2.82
C VAL A 199 13.28 -7.94 -3.18
N ILE A 200 13.15 -6.71 -3.66
CA ILE A 200 11.88 -6.13 -4.11
C ILE A 200 11.97 -5.99 -5.63
N PHE A 201 11.01 -6.61 -6.33
CA PHE A 201 10.82 -6.42 -7.76
C PHE A 201 9.63 -5.49 -7.99
N VAL A 202 9.83 -4.41 -8.74
CA VAL A 202 8.78 -3.46 -9.10
C VAL A 202 8.79 -3.26 -10.60
N ASP A 203 7.65 -3.54 -11.23
CA ASP A 203 7.40 -3.15 -12.61
C ASP A 203 6.81 -1.73 -12.65
N GLU A 204 7.32 -0.91 -13.57
CA GLU A 204 6.90 0.49 -13.74
C GLU A 204 7.05 1.35 -12.47
N LEU A 205 8.22 1.33 -11.81
CA LEU A 205 8.52 2.14 -10.63
C LEU A 205 8.27 3.64 -10.85
N ASN A 206 8.34 4.11 -12.10
CA ASN A 206 8.02 5.49 -12.49
C ASN A 206 6.62 5.95 -12.06
N LYS A 207 5.66 5.03 -11.88
CA LYS A 207 4.35 5.36 -11.32
C LYS A 207 4.44 5.98 -9.92
N TYR A 208 5.47 5.62 -9.15
CA TYR A 208 5.63 5.97 -7.75
C TYR A 208 6.85 6.86 -7.48
N ALA A 209 7.82 6.85 -8.38
CA ALA A 209 9.08 7.57 -8.26
C ALA A 209 9.48 8.29 -9.54
N SER A 210 8.54 8.97 -10.18
CA SER A 210 8.85 9.88 -11.30
C SER A 210 9.16 11.30 -10.81
N THR A 211 9.66 12.11 -11.73
CA THR A 211 9.86 13.55 -11.49
C THR A 211 8.56 14.32 -11.27
N ASP A 212 7.43 13.77 -11.73
CA ASP A 212 6.11 14.38 -11.64
C ASP A 212 5.36 14.03 -10.35
N VAL A 213 5.85 13.03 -9.61
CA VAL A 213 5.29 12.67 -8.31
C VAL A 213 5.52 13.79 -7.31
N PRO A 214 4.50 14.22 -6.54
CA PRO A 214 4.65 15.27 -5.55
C PRO A 214 5.78 14.98 -4.55
N LYS A 215 6.62 15.97 -4.24
CA LYS A 215 7.70 15.82 -3.26
C LYS A 215 7.19 15.45 -1.85
N SER A 216 5.93 15.78 -1.57
CA SER A 216 5.22 15.40 -0.33
C SER A 216 4.77 13.94 -0.32
N SER A 217 4.86 13.22 -1.43
CA SER A 217 4.41 11.83 -1.52
C SER A 217 5.12 10.94 -0.49
N PRO A 218 4.39 10.26 0.39
CA PRO A 218 4.97 9.33 1.35
C PRO A 218 5.63 8.13 0.67
N ILE A 219 5.09 7.67 -0.46
CA ILE A 219 5.65 6.57 -1.24
C ILE A 219 7.02 6.98 -1.82
N LEU A 220 7.10 8.17 -2.43
CA LEU A 220 8.36 8.68 -2.96
C LEU A 220 9.41 8.80 -1.84
N ARG A 221 9.05 9.27 -0.65
CA ARG A 221 9.97 9.35 0.50
C ARG A 221 10.53 7.98 0.87
N HIS A 222 9.68 6.95 0.97
CA HIS A 222 10.14 5.58 1.25
C HIS A 222 11.05 5.03 0.15
N LEU A 223 10.71 5.25 -1.13
CA LEU A 223 11.54 4.80 -2.24
C LEU A 223 12.90 5.49 -2.29
N LEU A 224 12.96 6.79 -1.96
CA LEU A 224 14.22 7.51 -1.84
C LEU A 224 15.06 6.98 -0.68
N ASP A 225 14.44 6.69 0.46
CA ASP A 225 15.14 6.07 1.61
C ASP A 225 15.67 4.67 1.25
N VAL A 226 14.88 3.86 0.56
CA VAL A 226 15.34 2.55 0.05
C VAL A 226 16.49 2.70 -0.94
N ALA A 227 16.41 3.65 -1.88
CA ALA A 227 17.48 3.88 -2.86
C ALA A 227 18.79 4.33 -2.19
N GLU A 228 18.73 5.16 -1.15
CA GLU A 228 19.89 5.73 -0.46
C GLU A 228 20.45 4.81 0.63
N ARG A 229 19.61 4.13 1.37
CA ARG A 229 19.97 3.35 2.56
C ARG A 229 19.75 1.85 2.42
N GLY A 230 19.12 1.40 1.34
CA GLY A 230 18.72 0.01 1.15
C GLY A 230 19.89 -0.97 1.35
N ARG A 231 21.09 -0.63 0.86
CA ARG A 231 22.29 -1.45 1.08
C ARG A 231 22.59 -1.67 2.57
N ALA A 232 22.47 -0.64 3.40
CA ALA A 232 22.73 -0.73 4.84
C ALA A 232 21.61 -1.48 5.58
N LEU A 233 20.39 -1.46 5.03
CA LEU A 233 19.22 -2.17 5.54
C LEU A 233 19.09 -3.61 5.00
N GLY A 234 19.91 -4.01 4.03
CA GLY A 234 19.76 -5.31 3.38
C GLY A 234 18.61 -5.36 2.35
N ILE A 235 18.11 -4.21 1.89
CA ILE A 235 17.06 -4.10 0.87
C ILE A 235 17.70 -3.95 -0.50
N ILE A 236 17.31 -4.80 -1.46
CA ILE A 236 17.74 -4.75 -2.85
C ILE A 236 16.52 -4.45 -3.71
N LEU A 237 16.52 -3.31 -4.40
CA LEU A 237 15.43 -2.90 -5.28
C LEU A 237 15.81 -3.17 -6.74
N PHE A 238 14.98 -3.97 -7.42
CA PHE A 238 14.99 -4.13 -8.86
C PHE A 238 13.78 -3.46 -9.45
N SER A 239 13.98 -2.61 -10.45
CA SER A 239 12.87 -2.04 -11.22
C SER A 239 13.05 -2.26 -12.69
N VAL A 240 11.93 -2.42 -13.40
CA VAL A 240 11.85 -2.47 -14.85
C VAL A 240 11.11 -1.23 -15.34
N GLU A 241 11.67 -0.55 -16.32
CA GLU A 241 11.16 0.71 -16.83
C GLU A 241 11.22 0.77 -18.35
N GLN A 242 10.20 1.34 -18.96
CA GLN A 242 10.23 1.63 -20.40
C GLN A 242 11.10 2.84 -20.72
N PHE A 243 11.08 3.86 -19.85
CA PHE A 243 11.78 5.13 -20.06
C PHE A 243 12.62 5.52 -18.84
N ARG A 244 13.95 5.46 -18.98
CA ARG A 244 14.86 5.88 -17.94
C ARG A 244 14.67 7.36 -17.50
N SER A 245 14.29 8.22 -18.42
CA SER A 245 14.05 9.66 -18.15
C SER A 245 12.86 9.90 -17.21
N ALA A 246 11.93 8.94 -17.12
CA ALA A 246 10.76 9.06 -16.26
C ALA A 246 11.06 8.86 -14.76
N ILE A 247 12.19 8.24 -14.41
CA ILE A 247 12.55 7.96 -13.01
C ILE A 247 13.19 9.17 -12.34
N HIS A 248 12.85 9.38 -11.08
CA HIS A 248 13.42 10.43 -10.23
C HIS A 248 14.94 10.35 -10.15
N GLU A 249 15.64 11.49 -10.29
CA GLU A 249 17.11 11.55 -10.40
C GLU A 249 17.85 10.92 -9.21
N ARG A 250 17.35 11.08 -7.97
CA ARG A 250 17.97 10.48 -6.78
C ARG A 250 17.84 8.96 -6.77
N VAL A 251 16.79 8.38 -7.35
CA VAL A 251 16.68 6.92 -7.51
C VAL A 251 17.71 6.45 -8.53
N LYS A 252 17.77 7.10 -9.71
CA LYS A 252 18.75 6.77 -10.76
C LYS A 252 20.20 6.91 -10.28
N GLY A 253 20.49 7.98 -9.54
CA GLY A 253 21.84 8.26 -9.03
C GLY A 253 22.34 7.24 -8.01
N ASN A 254 21.43 6.53 -7.33
CA ASN A 254 21.77 5.48 -6.37
C ASN A 254 21.72 4.06 -6.95
N CYS A 255 21.32 3.90 -8.23
CA CYS A 255 21.35 2.60 -8.89
C CYS A 255 22.81 2.17 -9.15
N ALA A 256 23.22 1.07 -8.54
CA ALA A 256 24.56 0.50 -8.72
C ALA A 256 24.74 -0.13 -10.12
N ASN A 257 23.66 -0.67 -10.70
CA ASN A 257 23.65 -1.36 -11.98
C ASN A 257 22.49 -0.90 -12.84
N SER A 258 22.71 -0.78 -14.14
CA SER A 258 21.67 -0.49 -15.13
C SER A 258 21.84 -1.44 -16.30
N ALA A 259 20.77 -2.10 -16.71
CA ALA A 259 20.73 -2.94 -17.91
C ALA A 259 19.77 -2.31 -18.92
N TYR A 260 20.15 -2.34 -20.19
CA TYR A 260 19.36 -1.78 -21.28
C TYR A 260 19.01 -2.90 -22.25
N GLY A 261 17.71 -3.09 -22.47
CA GLY A 261 17.20 -3.95 -23.52
C GLY A 261 17.05 -3.19 -24.84
N ARG A 262 16.84 -3.94 -25.92
CA ARG A 262 16.44 -3.37 -27.21
C ARG A 262 14.95 -3.07 -27.15
N THR A 263 14.57 -1.82 -27.34
CA THR A 263 13.18 -1.39 -27.52
C THR A 263 12.78 -1.51 -28.98
#